data_fa5c35836d6bb317f29419861911e08c
#
_entry.id   fa5c35836d6bb317f29419861911e08c
#
_cell.length_a   1.000
_cell.length_b   1.000
_cell.length_c   1.000
_cell.angle_alpha   90.00
_cell.angle_beta   90.00
_cell.angle_gamma   90.00
#
_symmetry.space_group_name_H-M   'P 1'
#
loop_
_entity.id
_entity.type
_entity.pdbx_description
1 polymer ?
#
loop_
_entity_poly.entity_id
_entity_poly.type
_entity_poly.pdbx_seq_one_letter_code
_entity_poly.pdbx_strand_id
1 'polypeptide(L)'
;MSTRAGLGNKAMSVSISFIIPAYNEAPHLQKTLAAVNTYAKSRGFFYELILVDDGSTDETLRLAQELSLPKLRVLHHPKNLGKGAAVQTGMLAATQEYALFLDADLSTPPEAFDRFIPALSMADMLIGSRSVSGKKLLQRQPLWRVALGKSFNFVLRLATPLPYRDTQCGFKCFNRNARVLFKEQILQGWSFDAEILLRARLHGFSVKEIGVPWSHQNGSRVQLAHIKTVLHELTFLHQLARRR
;
A
#
# COMPACT_ATOMS: atom_id res chain seq x y z
N MET A 1 7.94 -45.59 -28.59
CA MET A 1 7.86 -45.25 -27.14
C MET A 1 8.50 -43.90 -26.95
N SER A 2 7.71 -42.86 -26.87
CA SER A 2 8.17 -41.47 -26.76
C SER A 2 7.92 -41.00 -25.37
N THR A 3 8.99 -40.79 -24.58
CA THR A 3 8.97 -40.20 -23.24
C THR A 3 8.74 -38.69 -23.35
N ARG A 4 7.53 -38.27 -23.06
CA ARG A 4 7.24 -36.85 -22.79
C ARG A 4 7.95 -36.45 -21.48
N ALA A 5 9.07 -35.76 -21.62
CA ALA A 5 9.70 -35.05 -20.50
C ALA A 5 8.73 -33.96 -20.00
N GLY A 6 8.32 -34.09 -18.75
CA GLY A 6 7.48 -33.10 -18.08
C GLY A 6 8.23 -31.78 -18.00
N LEU A 7 7.69 -30.75 -18.63
CA LEU A 7 8.03 -29.35 -18.36
C LEU A 7 7.58 -29.04 -16.93
N GLY A 8 8.50 -29.23 -16.00
CA GLY A 8 8.32 -28.78 -14.60
C GLY A 8 8.03 -27.29 -14.62
N ASN A 9 6.83 -26.94 -14.20
CA ASN A 9 6.39 -25.57 -13.91
C ASN A 9 7.31 -25.04 -12.81
N LYS A 10 8.40 -24.35 -13.22
CA LYS A 10 9.30 -23.67 -12.28
C LYS A 10 8.48 -22.54 -11.68
N ALA A 11 7.84 -22.80 -10.53
CA ALA A 11 7.13 -21.78 -9.78
C ALA A 11 8.09 -20.58 -9.64
N MET A 12 7.73 -19.45 -10.25
CA MET A 12 8.51 -18.22 -10.11
C MET A 12 8.58 -17.91 -8.62
N SER A 13 9.77 -18.07 -8.05
CA SER A 13 10.03 -17.68 -6.67
C SER A 13 9.90 -16.16 -6.58
N VAL A 14 8.77 -15.68 -6.05
CA VAL A 14 8.52 -14.25 -5.89
C VAL A 14 9.46 -13.70 -4.82
N SER A 15 10.19 -12.64 -5.18
CA SER A 15 11.06 -11.88 -4.27
C SER A 15 10.38 -10.56 -3.90
N ILE A 16 9.98 -10.38 -2.61
CA ILE A 16 9.08 -9.29 -2.21
C ILE A 16 9.42 -8.70 -0.84
N SER A 17 9.41 -7.36 -0.74
CA SER A 17 9.42 -6.60 0.49
C SER A 17 7.99 -6.21 0.86
N PHE A 18 7.53 -6.60 2.05
CA PHE A 18 6.25 -6.15 2.60
C PHE A 18 6.50 -4.93 3.49
N ILE A 19 5.94 -3.78 3.10
CA ILE A 19 6.06 -2.52 3.82
C ILE A 19 4.79 -2.28 4.62
N ILE A 20 4.93 -2.08 5.92
CA ILE A 20 3.82 -1.91 6.87
C ILE A 20 4.03 -0.57 7.59
N PRO A 21 3.40 0.52 7.12
CA PRO A 21 3.40 1.79 7.85
C PRO A 21 2.51 1.65 9.08
N ALA A 22 3.01 2.08 10.24
CA ALA A 22 2.30 2.01 11.52
C ALA A 22 2.39 3.33 12.29
N TYR A 23 1.27 3.78 12.85
CA TYR A 23 1.19 4.89 13.79
C TYR A 23 0.13 4.60 14.84
N ASN A 24 0.56 4.35 16.08
CA ASN A 24 -0.29 3.95 17.20
C ASN A 24 -1.14 2.70 16.85
N GLU A 25 -0.51 1.66 16.35
CA GLU A 25 -1.13 0.40 15.91
C GLU A 25 -0.83 -0.78 16.87
N ALA A 26 -0.45 -0.50 18.13
CA ALA A 26 -0.14 -1.52 19.13
C ALA A 26 -1.17 -2.66 19.20
N PRO A 27 -2.51 -2.41 19.16
CA PRO A 27 -3.52 -3.47 19.24
C PRO A 27 -3.51 -4.45 18.04
N HIS A 28 -3.01 -4.01 16.88
CA HIS A 28 -3.06 -4.79 15.63
C HIS A 28 -1.71 -5.34 15.21
N LEU A 29 -0.61 -4.74 15.68
CA LEU A 29 0.74 -4.95 15.19
C LEU A 29 1.17 -6.42 15.15
N GLN A 30 1.06 -7.11 16.28
CA GLN A 30 1.51 -8.50 16.39
C GLN A 30 0.73 -9.42 15.44
N LYS A 31 -0.59 -9.25 15.37
CA LYS A 31 -1.46 -10.03 14.47
C LYS A 31 -1.09 -9.77 13.01
N THR A 32 -0.84 -8.51 12.65
CA THR A 32 -0.50 -8.11 11.28
C THR A 32 0.82 -8.71 10.84
N LEU A 33 1.87 -8.54 11.64
CA LEU A 33 3.19 -9.09 11.31
C LEU A 33 3.18 -10.62 11.25
N ALA A 34 2.46 -11.29 12.16
CA ALA A 34 2.28 -12.73 12.13
C ALA A 34 1.53 -13.21 10.86
N ALA A 35 0.46 -12.53 10.47
CA ALA A 35 -0.31 -12.87 9.28
C ALA A 35 0.52 -12.74 8.00
N VAL A 36 1.22 -11.60 7.81
CA VAL A 36 2.08 -11.38 6.63
C VAL A 36 3.23 -12.38 6.59
N ASN A 37 3.88 -12.65 7.72
CA ASN A 37 4.97 -13.62 7.81
C ASN A 37 4.50 -15.06 7.51
N THR A 38 3.34 -15.46 8.04
CA THR A 38 2.76 -16.79 7.79
C THR A 38 2.37 -16.93 6.31
N TYR A 39 1.74 -15.92 5.74
CA TYR A 39 1.39 -15.91 4.32
C TYR A 39 2.64 -16.04 3.44
N ALA A 40 3.66 -15.19 3.65
CA ALA A 40 4.88 -15.21 2.85
C ALA A 40 5.62 -16.56 2.94
N LYS A 41 5.68 -17.16 4.13
CA LYS A 41 6.26 -18.51 4.34
C LYS A 41 5.45 -19.58 3.62
N SER A 42 4.12 -19.57 3.73
CA SER A 42 3.25 -20.58 3.10
C SER A 42 3.35 -20.58 1.58
N ARG A 43 3.66 -19.42 0.98
CA ARG A 43 3.87 -19.27 -0.48
C ARG A 43 5.31 -19.56 -0.93
N GLY A 44 6.23 -19.78 -0.01
CA GLY A 44 7.64 -20.01 -0.34
C GLY A 44 8.33 -18.78 -0.94
N PHE A 45 7.87 -17.55 -0.61
CA PHE A 45 8.47 -16.33 -1.13
C PHE A 45 9.87 -16.09 -0.57
N PHE A 46 10.72 -15.49 -1.37
CA PHE A 46 11.92 -14.84 -0.87
C PHE A 46 11.53 -13.42 -0.42
N TYR A 47 11.47 -13.16 0.90
CA TYR A 47 10.83 -11.96 1.41
C TYR A 47 11.57 -11.31 2.57
N GLU A 48 11.25 -10.03 2.80
CA GLU A 48 11.51 -9.26 4.01
C GLU A 48 10.24 -8.53 4.46
N LEU A 49 10.17 -8.23 5.76
CA LEU A 49 9.13 -7.37 6.37
C LEU A 49 9.81 -6.07 6.80
N ILE A 50 9.24 -4.93 6.39
CA ILE A 50 9.70 -3.60 6.78
C ILE A 50 8.54 -2.91 7.49
N LEU A 51 8.62 -2.83 8.81
CA LEU A 51 7.72 -2.00 9.59
C LEU A 51 8.31 -0.61 9.68
N VAL A 52 7.51 0.40 9.37
CA VAL A 52 7.89 1.81 9.57
C VAL A 52 6.97 2.41 10.61
N ASP A 53 7.50 2.58 11.82
CA ASP A 53 6.82 3.29 12.89
C ASP A 53 6.93 4.80 12.65
N ASP A 54 5.79 5.45 12.44
CA ASP A 54 5.71 6.87 12.11
C ASP A 54 5.59 7.74 13.39
N GLY A 55 6.52 7.53 14.32
CA GLY A 55 6.57 8.30 15.55
C GLY A 55 5.40 8.01 16.50
N SER A 56 5.07 6.74 16.71
CA SER A 56 4.00 6.32 17.62
C SER A 56 4.23 6.81 19.04
N THR A 57 3.13 7.13 19.73
CA THR A 57 3.09 7.57 21.13
C THR A 57 2.55 6.47 22.07
N ASP A 58 2.12 5.34 21.50
CA ASP A 58 1.71 4.16 22.23
C ASP A 58 2.82 3.07 22.22
N GLU A 59 2.50 1.87 22.62
CA GLU A 59 3.44 0.74 22.70
C GLU A 59 3.89 0.16 21.34
N THR A 60 3.47 0.73 20.21
CA THR A 60 3.72 0.19 18.85
C THR A 60 5.20 -0.07 18.62
N LEU A 61 6.06 0.93 18.83
CA LEU A 61 7.50 0.80 18.59
C LEU A 61 8.15 -0.25 19.50
N ARG A 62 7.82 -0.23 20.81
CA ARG A 62 8.35 -1.17 21.79
C ARG A 62 7.97 -2.60 21.40
N LEU A 63 6.69 -2.85 21.11
CA LEU A 63 6.22 -4.16 20.68
C LEU A 63 6.90 -4.64 19.39
N ALA A 64 7.12 -3.73 18.41
CA ALA A 64 7.82 -4.06 17.19
C ALA A 64 9.26 -4.52 17.42
N GLN A 65 9.98 -3.87 18.32
CA GLN A 65 11.38 -4.19 18.65
C GLN A 65 11.52 -5.49 19.46
N GLU A 66 10.53 -5.81 20.27
CA GLU A 66 10.49 -7.06 21.05
C GLU A 66 10.14 -8.30 20.20
N LEU A 67 9.55 -8.11 19.02
CA LEU A 67 9.16 -9.22 18.15
C LEU A 67 10.38 -9.89 17.51
N SER A 68 10.67 -11.12 17.90
CA SER A 68 11.74 -11.94 17.31
C SER A 68 11.32 -12.56 15.97
N LEU A 69 11.18 -11.72 14.93
CA LEU A 69 10.91 -12.16 13.56
C LEU A 69 12.18 -11.98 12.70
N PRO A 70 12.85 -13.07 12.27
CA PRO A 70 14.18 -12.99 11.63
C PRO A 70 14.25 -12.14 10.36
N LYS A 71 13.11 -11.90 9.70
CA LYS A 71 13.01 -11.11 8.44
C LYS A 71 12.39 -9.74 8.64
N LEU A 72 12.15 -9.33 9.89
CA LEU A 72 11.59 -8.05 10.23
C LEU A 72 12.72 -7.01 10.39
N ARG A 73 12.53 -5.87 9.70
CA ARG A 73 13.30 -4.66 9.90
C ARG A 73 12.35 -3.59 10.42
N VAL A 74 12.69 -2.96 11.53
CA VAL A 74 11.92 -1.85 12.11
C VAL A 74 12.66 -0.56 11.81
N LEU A 75 11.96 0.36 11.13
CA LEU A 75 12.38 1.74 10.90
C LEU A 75 11.50 2.66 11.74
N HIS A 76 12.05 3.76 12.23
CA HIS A 76 11.34 4.65 13.13
C HIS A 76 11.56 6.11 12.76
N HIS A 77 10.48 6.90 12.76
CA HIS A 77 10.53 8.36 12.67
C HIS A 77 10.48 8.97 14.07
N PRO A 78 11.25 10.03 14.35
CA PRO A 78 11.26 10.65 15.69
C PRO A 78 9.93 11.35 16.05
N LYS A 79 9.07 11.58 15.07
CA LYS A 79 7.72 12.15 15.21
C LYS A 79 6.84 11.71 14.06
N ASN A 80 5.53 11.86 14.20
CA ASN A 80 4.60 11.60 13.11
C ASN A 80 4.86 12.56 11.93
N LEU A 81 5.22 11.99 10.78
CA LEU A 81 5.43 12.67 9.51
C LEU A 81 4.29 12.44 8.52
N GLY A 82 3.44 11.46 8.79
CA GLY A 82 2.30 11.07 7.97
C GLY A 82 2.51 9.77 7.20
N LYS A 83 1.38 9.13 6.84
CA LYS A 83 1.37 7.81 6.18
C LYS A 83 2.24 7.78 4.92
N GLY A 84 2.19 8.84 4.10
CA GLY A 84 2.99 8.94 2.88
C GLY A 84 4.48 8.89 3.17
N ALA A 85 4.95 9.58 4.23
CA ALA A 85 6.34 9.55 4.65
C ALA A 85 6.77 8.16 5.12
N ALA A 86 5.94 7.47 5.89
CA ALA A 86 6.23 6.11 6.34
C ALA A 86 6.31 5.12 5.17
N VAL A 87 5.38 5.20 4.22
CA VAL A 87 5.42 4.38 3.00
C VAL A 87 6.68 4.71 2.17
N GLN A 88 7.00 5.99 1.98
CA GLN A 88 8.20 6.44 1.27
C GLN A 88 9.47 5.82 1.89
N THR A 89 9.63 5.94 3.21
CA THR A 89 10.77 5.38 3.95
C THR A 89 10.88 3.88 3.74
N GLY A 90 9.77 3.14 3.84
CA GLY A 90 9.76 1.69 3.63
C GLY A 90 10.05 1.28 2.18
N MET A 91 9.50 1.99 1.21
CA MET A 91 9.71 1.72 -0.22
C MET A 91 11.16 1.98 -0.65
N LEU A 92 11.79 3.02 -0.11
CA LEU A 92 13.20 3.32 -0.39
C LEU A 92 14.16 2.35 0.31
N ALA A 93 13.75 1.78 1.45
CA ALA A 93 14.52 0.78 2.19
C ALA A 93 14.36 -0.65 1.65
N ALA A 94 13.38 -0.90 0.77
CA ALA A 94 13.07 -2.21 0.21
C ALA A 94 14.20 -2.75 -0.67
N THR A 95 14.60 -4.01 -0.46
CA THR A 95 15.73 -4.64 -1.16
C THR A 95 15.29 -5.67 -2.20
N GLN A 96 14.08 -6.24 -2.07
CA GLN A 96 13.60 -7.28 -2.96
C GLN A 96 13.16 -6.71 -4.33
N GLU A 97 12.85 -7.60 -5.29
CA GLU A 97 12.44 -7.20 -6.64
C GLU A 97 11.13 -6.43 -6.63
N TYR A 98 10.15 -6.93 -5.91
CA TYR A 98 8.86 -6.27 -5.70
C TYR A 98 8.78 -5.68 -4.30
N ALA A 99 8.04 -4.59 -4.16
CA ALA A 99 7.73 -3.98 -2.88
C ALA A 99 6.22 -3.72 -2.80
N LEU A 100 5.57 -4.30 -1.80
CA LEU A 100 4.14 -4.14 -1.53
C LEU A 100 3.95 -3.40 -0.22
N PHE A 101 3.26 -2.26 -0.22
CA PHE A 101 2.77 -1.73 1.04
C PHE A 101 1.33 -2.17 1.31
N LEU A 102 1.05 -2.41 2.58
CA LEU A 102 -0.27 -2.78 3.08
C LEU A 102 -0.54 -2.12 4.43
N ASP A 103 -1.82 -1.84 4.70
CA ASP A 103 -2.23 -1.20 5.95
C ASP A 103 -2.05 -2.12 7.16
N ALA A 104 -1.61 -1.55 8.29
CA ALA A 104 -1.34 -2.29 9.52
C ALA A 104 -2.58 -2.92 10.17
N ASP A 105 -3.79 -2.50 9.79
CA ASP A 105 -5.06 -3.03 10.28
C ASP A 105 -5.57 -4.26 9.51
N LEU A 106 -4.86 -4.69 8.45
CA LEU A 106 -5.25 -5.78 7.56
C LEU A 106 -6.65 -5.59 6.94
N SER A 107 -7.09 -4.36 6.71
CA SER A 107 -8.32 -4.08 5.95
C SER A 107 -8.33 -4.80 4.60
N THR A 108 -7.16 -4.96 3.98
CA THR A 108 -6.90 -5.89 2.88
C THR A 108 -5.97 -6.98 3.39
N PRO A 109 -6.38 -8.25 3.40
CA PRO A 109 -5.55 -9.35 3.91
C PRO A 109 -4.36 -9.63 2.98
N PRO A 110 -3.22 -10.14 3.51
CA PRO A 110 -2.02 -10.40 2.71
C PRO A 110 -2.25 -11.40 1.56
N GLU A 111 -3.21 -12.32 1.70
CA GLU A 111 -3.62 -13.29 0.67
C GLU A 111 -4.18 -12.61 -0.59
N ALA A 112 -4.61 -11.35 -0.50
CA ALA A 112 -5.02 -10.57 -1.66
C ALA A 112 -3.89 -10.44 -2.70
N PHE A 113 -2.63 -10.59 -2.28
CA PHE A 113 -1.47 -10.56 -3.17
C PHE A 113 -1.47 -11.72 -4.18
N ASP A 114 -2.14 -12.82 -3.90
CA ASP A 114 -2.31 -13.92 -4.87
C ASP A 114 -2.94 -13.45 -6.19
N ARG A 115 -3.77 -12.41 -6.13
CA ARG A 115 -4.37 -11.80 -7.33
C ARG A 115 -3.38 -10.93 -8.11
N PHE A 116 -2.31 -10.49 -7.48
CA PHE A 116 -1.26 -9.68 -8.11
C PHE A 116 -0.22 -10.54 -8.80
N ILE A 117 0.06 -11.74 -8.28
CA ILE A 117 1.12 -12.63 -8.78
C ILE A 117 1.07 -12.83 -10.31
N PRO A 118 -0.10 -13.12 -10.94
CA PRO A 118 -0.17 -13.31 -12.39
C PRO A 118 0.13 -12.04 -13.20
N ALA A 119 0.10 -10.88 -12.56
CA ALA A 119 0.27 -9.59 -13.23
C ALA A 119 1.61 -8.90 -12.90
N LEU A 120 2.46 -9.49 -12.05
CA LEU A 120 3.72 -8.89 -11.61
C LEU A 120 4.66 -8.54 -12.77
N SER A 121 4.71 -9.39 -13.82
CA SER A 121 5.53 -9.13 -15.01
C SER A 121 4.84 -8.28 -16.08
N MET A 122 3.55 -7.92 -15.88
CA MET A 122 2.74 -7.24 -16.89
C MET A 122 2.66 -5.72 -16.66
N ALA A 123 3.05 -5.23 -15.50
CA ALA A 123 2.99 -3.82 -15.17
C ALA A 123 4.05 -3.46 -14.12
N ASP A 124 4.46 -2.19 -14.13
CA ASP A 124 5.45 -1.67 -13.18
C ASP A 124 4.83 -1.46 -11.79
N MET A 125 3.54 -1.16 -11.77
CA MET A 125 2.74 -0.97 -10.56
C MET A 125 1.43 -1.75 -10.62
N LEU A 126 1.09 -2.42 -9.53
CA LEU A 126 -0.21 -3.04 -9.33
C LEU A 126 -0.90 -2.35 -8.17
N ILE A 127 -2.13 -1.88 -8.38
CA ILE A 127 -2.91 -1.22 -7.36
C ILE A 127 -4.17 -1.99 -7.01
N GLY A 128 -4.43 -2.16 -5.72
CA GLY A 128 -5.65 -2.76 -5.23
C GLY A 128 -6.85 -1.85 -5.45
N SER A 129 -8.01 -2.42 -5.73
CA SER A 129 -9.25 -1.68 -5.87
C SER A 129 -10.39 -2.36 -5.11
N ARG A 130 -10.98 -1.63 -4.19
CA ARG A 130 -12.18 -2.04 -3.44
C ARG A 130 -13.42 -2.01 -4.33
N SER A 131 -13.39 -1.18 -5.35
CA SER A 131 -14.51 -0.96 -6.28
C SER A 131 -14.63 -2.04 -7.36
N VAL A 132 -13.55 -2.74 -7.72
CA VAL A 132 -13.53 -3.75 -8.79
C VAL A 132 -13.92 -5.14 -8.27
N SER A 133 -13.84 -5.40 -6.98
CA SER A 133 -14.02 -6.76 -6.44
C SER A 133 -15.46 -7.26 -6.42
N GLY A 134 -16.47 -6.44 -6.71
CA GLY A 134 -17.87 -6.86 -6.85
C GLY A 134 -18.54 -7.50 -5.61
N LYS A 135 -17.78 -7.72 -4.54
CA LYS A 135 -18.31 -8.36 -3.31
C LYS A 135 -18.69 -7.32 -2.28
N LYS A 136 -19.85 -7.53 -1.67
CA LYS A 136 -20.45 -6.74 -0.60
C LYS A 136 -19.42 -6.41 0.48
N LEU A 137 -19.35 -5.14 0.87
CA LEU A 137 -18.76 -4.67 2.12
C LEU A 137 -19.27 -5.58 3.26
N LEU A 138 -18.36 -6.33 3.89
CA LEU A 138 -18.68 -7.26 4.98
C LEU A 138 -19.18 -6.57 6.25
N GLN A 139 -18.93 -5.25 6.37
CA GLN A 139 -19.49 -4.41 7.44
C GLN A 139 -19.99 -3.07 6.87
N ARG A 140 -21.20 -2.65 7.30
CA ARG A 140 -21.80 -1.37 6.92
C ARG A 140 -21.11 -0.23 7.67
N GLN A 141 -20.52 0.69 6.93
CA GLN A 141 -20.04 1.97 7.49
C GLN A 141 -21.22 2.92 7.73
N PRO A 142 -21.12 3.85 8.69
CA PRO A 142 -22.05 4.98 8.81
C PRO A 142 -22.11 5.75 7.48
N LEU A 143 -23.34 6.05 7.01
CA LEU A 143 -23.58 6.68 5.70
C LEU A 143 -22.81 7.98 5.49
N TRP A 144 -22.66 8.80 6.54
CA TRP A 144 -21.91 10.05 6.47
C TRP A 144 -20.40 9.85 6.18
N ARG A 145 -19.78 8.77 6.70
CA ARG A 145 -18.38 8.41 6.39
C ARG A 145 -18.22 7.95 4.95
N VAL A 146 -19.18 7.16 4.47
CA VAL A 146 -19.21 6.75 3.05
C VAL A 146 -19.36 7.96 2.15
N ALA A 147 -20.23 8.92 2.52
CA ALA A 147 -20.41 10.16 1.77
C ALA A 147 -19.11 11.01 1.76
N LEU A 148 -18.47 11.19 2.91
CA LEU A 148 -17.22 11.96 3.01
C LEU A 148 -16.08 11.33 2.19
N GLY A 149 -15.90 10.01 2.28
CA GLY A 149 -14.89 9.30 1.48
C GLY A 149 -15.18 9.36 -0.02
N LYS A 150 -16.45 9.26 -0.43
CA LYS A 150 -16.86 9.43 -1.83
C LYS A 150 -16.65 10.85 -2.31
N SER A 151 -16.96 11.87 -1.48
CA SER A 151 -16.73 13.29 -1.81
C SER A 151 -15.24 13.59 -2.00
N PHE A 152 -14.39 13.09 -1.12
CA PHE A 152 -12.94 13.24 -1.26
C PHE A 152 -12.42 12.58 -2.54
N ASN A 153 -12.81 11.34 -2.83
CA ASN A 153 -12.46 10.65 -4.08
C ASN A 153 -12.99 11.38 -5.31
N PHE A 154 -14.18 11.97 -5.24
CA PHE A 154 -14.76 12.75 -6.33
C PHE A 154 -13.95 14.02 -6.59
N VAL A 155 -13.62 14.78 -5.55
CA VAL A 155 -12.78 15.99 -5.66
C VAL A 155 -11.38 15.64 -6.19
N LEU A 156 -10.80 14.55 -5.71
CA LEU A 156 -9.50 14.07 -6.19
C LEU A 156 -9.55 13.73 -7.70
N ARG A 157 -10.63 13.08 -8.16
CA ARG A 157 -10.83 12.77 -9.58
C ARG A 157 -11.02 14.01 -10.45
N LEU A 158 -11.64 15.07 -9.92
CA LEU A 158 -11.74 16.36 -10.62
C LEU A 158 -10.38 17.06 -10.69
N ALA A 159 -9.58 16.95 -9.63
CA ALA A 159 -8.25 17.57 -9.57
C ALA A 159 -7.19 16.80 -10.39
N THR A 160 -7.42 15.50 -10.65
CA THR A 160 -6.42 14.60 -11.28
C THR A 160 -7.06 13.77 -12.40
N PRO A 161 -6.47 13.73 -13.61
CA PRO A 161 -6.96 12.93 -14.74
C PRO A 161 -6.52 11.46 -14.62
N LEU A 162 -6.69 10.85 -13.44
CA LEU A 162 -6.32 9.47 -13.18
C LEU A 162 -7.46 8.52 -13.60
N PRO A 163 -7.22 7.51 -14.45
CA PRO A 163 -8.25 6.62 -14.97
C PRO A 163 -8.65 5.50 -13.99
N TYR A 164 -8.11 5.51 -12.76
CA TYR A 164 -8.32 4.44 -11.79
C TYR A 164 -9.59 4.66 -10.96
N ARG A 165 -10.26 3.55 -10.62
CA ARG A 165 -11.50 3.57 -9.82
C ARG A 165 -11.24 3.79 -8.34
N ASP A 166 -10.09 3.29 -7.83
CA ASP A 166 -9.72 3.39 -6.42
C ASP A 166 -8.24 3.77 -6.26
N THR A 167 -7.95 5.07 -6.17
CA THR A 167 -6.60 5.57 -6.00
C THR A 167 -6.07 5.46 -4.57
N GLN A 168 -6.96 5.27 -3.58
CA GLN A 168 -6.66 5.36 -2.14
C GLN A 168 -6.62 4.00 -1.43
N CYS A 169 -6.62 2.88 -2.17
CA CYS A 169 -6.49 1.57 -1.56
C CYS A 169 -5.06 1.39 -1.01
N GLY A 170 -4.93 1.10 0.29
CA GLY A 170 -3.65 0.86 0.97
C GLY A 170 -3.07 -0.53 0.66
N PHE A 171 -3.11 -0.95 -0.62
CA PHE A 171 -2.54 -2.20 -1.08
C PHE A 171 -1.99 -2.01 -2.49
N LYS A 172 -0.70 -1.68 -2.59
CA LYS A 172 -0.05 -1.39 -3.86
C LYS A 172 1.33 -2.01 -3.95
N CYS A 173 1.62 -2.64 -5.08
CA CYS A 173 2.87 -3.30 -5.36
C CYS A 173 3.63 -2.58 -6.49
N PHE A 174 4.93 -2.47 -6.33
CA PHE A 174 5.84 -1.80 -7.24
C PHE A 174 7.00 -2.72 -7.59
N ASN A 175 7.39 -2.77 -8.86
CA ASN A 175 8.66 -3.36 -9.24
C ASN A 175 9.83 -2.45 -8.82
N ARG A 176 11.06 -2.93 -8.96
CA ARG A 176 12.26 -2.19 -8.58
C ARG A 176 12.38 -0.83 -9.29
N ASN A 177 11.98 -0.77 -10.56
CA ASN A 177 12.10 0.45 -11.37
C ASN A 177 11.09 1.51 -10.92
N ALA A 178 9.83 1.14 -10.66
CA ALA A 178 8.80 2.07 -10.24
C ALA A 178 9.04 2.65 -8.84
N ARG A 179 9.86 2.02 -7.99
CA ARG A 179 10.20 2.56 -6.66
C ARG A 179 10.97 3.88 -6.70
N VAL A 180 11.57 4.23 -7.85
CA VAL A 180 12.23 5.54 -8.01
C VAL A 180 11.26 6.71 -7.78
N LEU A 181 9.96 6.51 -8.04
CA LEU A 181 8.91 7.51 -7.84
C LEU A 181 8.85 8.04 -6.40
N PHE A 182 9.20 7.19 -5.42
CA PHE A 182 9.24 7.59 -4.01
C PHE A 182 10.39 8.54 -3.67
N LYS A 183 11.45 8.63 -4.50
CA LYS A 183 12.49 9.65 -4.34
C LYS A 183 11.97 11.07 -4.65
N GLU A 184 10.96 11.17 -5.49
CA GLU A 184 10.36 12.42 -5.90
C GLU A 184 9.10 12.79 -5.11
N GLN A 185 8.61 11.89 -4.25
CA GLN A 185 7.39 12.11 -3.47
C GLN A 185 7.53 13.31 -2.53
N ILE A 186 6.55 14.20 -2.57
CA ILE A 186 6.48 15.43 -1.76
C ILE A 186 5.38 15.31 -0.69
N LEU A 187 4.22 14.74 -1.05
CA LEU A 187 3.09 14.64 -0.14
C LEU A 187 3.32 13.54 0.90
N GLN A 188 3.29 13.91 2.16
CA GLN A 188 3.53 13.01 3.30
C GLN A 188 2.24 12.48 3.92
N GLY A 189 1.10 13.16 3.67
CA GLY A 189 -0.22 12.81 4.17
C GLY A 189 -0.91 11.70 3.38
N TRP A 190 -2.24 11.74 3.36
CA TRP A 190 -3.08 10.73 2.69
C TRP A 190 -3.14 10.86 1.17
N SER A 191 -2.81 12.03 0.62
CA SER A 191 -2.87 12.28 -0.82
C SER A 191 -1.64 11.79 -1.59
N PHE A 192 -0.62 11.23 -0.91
CA PHE A 192 0.58 10.67 -1.55
C PHE A 192 0.24 9.59 -2.59
N ASP A 193 -0.82 8.81 -2.34
CA ASP A 193 -1.29 7.77 -3.25
C ASP A 193 -1.61 8.33 -4.65
N ALA A 194 -2.27 9.49 -4.70
CA ALA A 194 -2.59 10.17 -5.97
C ALA A 194 -1.34 10.78 -6.60
N GLU A 195 -0.42 11.33 -5.80
CA GLU A 195 0.84 11.86 -6.29
C GLU A 195 1.67 10.76 -6.98
N ILE A 196 1.85 9.61 -6.35
CA ILE A 196 2.61 8.49 -6.92
C ILE A 196 2.00 8.01 -8.25
N LEU A 197 0.66 7.94 -8.34
CA LEU A 197 -0.02 7.57 -9.58
C LEU A 197 0.14 8.61 -10.69
N LEU A 198 0.13 9.91 -10.35
CA LEU A 198 0.41 10.98 -11.32
C LEU A 198 1.85 10.92 -11.80
N ARG A 199 2.81 10.74 -10.89
CA ARG A 199 4.22 10.57 -11.25
C ARG A 199 4.45 9.34 -12.12
N ALA A 200 3.80 8.21 -11.79
CA ALA A 200 3.86 7.02 -12.62
C ALA A 200 3.43 7.31 -14.06
N ARG A 201 2.32 8.05 -14.24
CA ARG A 201 1.86 8.48 -15.55
C ARG A 201 2.86 9.40 -16.26
N LEU A 202 3.41 10.39 -15.55
CA LEU A 202 4.39 11.35 -16.12
C LEU A 202 5.68 10.66 -16.58
N HIS A 203 6.12 9.64 -15.84
CA HIS A 203 7.32 8.87 -16.18
C HIS A 203 7.06 7.67 -17.10
N GLY A 204 5.81 7.48 -17.56
CA GLY A 204 5.46 6.39 -18.50
C GLY A 204 5.42 5.00 -17.88
N PHE A 205 5.35 4.88 -16.55
CA PHE A 205 5.18 3.59 -15.88
C PHE A 205 3.79 3.01 -16.12
N SER A 206 3.76 1.72 -16.41
CA SER A 206 2.51 0.97 -16.57
C SER A 206 1.87 0.66 -15.22
N VAL A 207 0.57 0.92 -15.10
CA VAL A 207 -0.21 0.70 -13.86
C VAL A 207 -1.42 -0.17 -14.15
N LYS A 208 -1.62 -1.24 -13.38
CA LYS A 208 -2.78 -2.12 -13.50
C LYS A 208 -3.58 -2.15 -12.20
N GLU A 209 -4.89 -1.89 -12.32
CA GLU A 209 -5.84 -1.93 -11.20
C GLU A 209 -6.44 -3.33 -11.06
N ILE A 210 -6.38 -3.91 -9.85
CA ILE A 210 -6.82 -5.27 -9.55
C ILE A 210 -7.76 -5.27 -8.36
N GLY A 211 -8.93 -5.91 -8.48
CA GLY A 211 -9.90 -6.02 -7.40
C GLY A 211 -9.37 -6.84 -6.23
N VAL A 212 -9.41 -6.26 -5.01
CA VAL A 212 -8.99 -6.92 -3.77
C VAL A 212 -10.14 -7.06 -2.78
N PRO A 213 -10.18 -8.11 -1.94
CA PRO A 213 -11.10 -8.18 -0.83
C PRO A 213 -10.76 -7.08 0.17
N TRP A 214 -11.77 -6.45 0.73
CA TRP A 214 -11.60 -5.40 1.72
C TRP A 214 -12.65 -5.50 2.82
N SER A 215 -12.23 -5.35 4.07
CA SER A 215 -13.11 -5.31 5.24
C SER A 215 -12.82 -4.04 6.04
N HIS A 216 -13.90 -3.38 6.50
CA HIS A 216 -13.73 -2.23 7.39
C HIS A 216 -13.25 -2.70 8.75
N GLN A 217 -12.16 -2.09 9.24
CA GLN A 217 -11.71 -2.23 10.62
C GLN A 217 -12.15 -1.02 11.45
N ASN A 218 -12.59 -1.23 12.68
CA ASN A 218 -12.98 -0.16 13.59
C ASN A 218 -11.72 0.60 14.00
N GLY A 219 -11.69 1.92 13.81
CA GLY A 219 -10.54 2.76 14.22
C GLY A 219 -10.01 3.75 13.18
N SER A 220 -10.68 3.90 12.03
CA SER A 220 -10.28 4.89 11.01
C SER A 220 -10.14 6.31 11.60
N ARG A 221 -8.92 6.89 11.49
CA ARG A 221 -8.50 8.16 12.14
C ARG A 221 -8.56 9.37 11.20
N VAL A 222 -9.46 9.38 10.21
CA VAL A 222 -9.63 10.58 9.38
C VAL A 222 -10.25 11.69 10.23
N GLN A 223 -9.44 12.68 10.62
CA GLN A 223 -9.88 13.86 11.35
C GLN A 223 -10.19 15.00 10.38
N LEU A 224 -11.33 15.66 10.57
CA LEU A 224 -11.76 16.84 9.80
C LEU A 224 -10.86 18.08 9.97
N ALA A 225 -9.90 18.03 10.90
CA ALA A 225 -9.02 19.16 11.25
C ALA A 225 -8.05 19.63 10.14
N HIS A 226 -7.94 18.89 9.02
CA HIS A 226 -6.91 19.14 8.00
C HIS A 226 -7.42 19.71 6.67
N ILE A 227 -8.55 20.39 6.65
CA ILE A 227 -9.15 20.94 5.41
C ILE A 227 -8.16 21.83 4.64
N LYS A 228 -7.41 22.70 5.33
CA LYS A 228 -6.42 23.58 4.69
C LYS A 228 -5.29 22.79 4.02
N THR A 229 -4.80 21.74 4.70
CA THR A 229 -3.77 20.83 4.17
C THR A 229 -4.28 20.11 2.93
N VAL A 230 -5.51 19.60 2.97
CA VAL A 230 -6.16 18.92 1.84
C VAL A 230 -6.28 19.85 0.62
N LEU A 231 -6.69 21.11 0.81
CA LEU A 231 -6.78 22.08 -0.29
C LEU A 231 -5.40 22.38 -0.92
N HIS A 232 -4.36 22.49 -0.10
CA HIS A 232 -2.99 22.69 -0.59
C HIS A 232 -2.51 21.46 -1.38
N GLU A 233 -2.73 20.27 -0.86
CA GLU A 233 -2.40 19.00 -1.54
C GLU A 233 -3.14 18.87 -2.88
N LEU A 234 -4.43 19.21 -2.94
CA LEU A 234 -5.21 19.20 -4.18
C LEU A 234 -4.68 20.20 -5.22
N THR A 235 -4.28 21.40 -4.79
CA THR A 235 -3.67 22.41 -5.68
C THR A 235 -2.35 21.87 -6.25
N PHE A 236 -1.50 21.28 -5.41
CA PHE A 236 -0.25 20.65 -5.84
C PHE A 236 -0.52 19.52 -6.84
N LEU A 237 -1.46 18.62 -6.56
CA LEU A 237 -1.81 17.52 -7.45
C LEU A 237 -2.35 18.03 -8.80
N HIS A 238 -3.16 19.08 -8.79
CA HIS A 238 -3.66 19.70 -10.00
C HIS A 238 -2.52 20.30 -10.85
N GLN A 239 -1.57 20.99 -10.22
CA GLN A 239 -0.39 21.52 -10.90
C GLN A 239 0.49 20.40 -11.46
N LEU A 240 0.71 19.34 -10.67
CA LEU A 240 1.46 18.17 -11.12
C LEU A 240 0.80 17.48 -12.31
N ALA A 241 -0.54 17.36 -12.30
CA ALA A 241 -1.31 16.74 -13.38
C ALA A 241 -1.24 17.51 -14.72
N ARG A 242 -0.90 18.82 -14.68
CA ARG A 242 -0.74 19.68 -15.87
C ARG A 242 0.67 19.66 -16.46
N ARG A 243 1.64 19.08 -15.75
CA ARG A 243 2.98 18.85 -16.31
C ARG A 243 2.86 17.77 -17.39
N ARG A 244 3.22 18.11 -18.63
CA ARG A 244 3.25 17.19 -19.78
C ARG A 244 4.64 16.60 -19.92
#